data_4ed8a78a91e97d66278708d1a5ee0911
#
_entry.id   4ed8a78a91e97d66278708d1a5ee0911
#
_cell.length_a   1.000
_cell.length_b   1.000
_cell.length_c   1.000
_cell.angle_alpha   90.00
_cell.angle_beta   90.00
_cell.angle_gamma   90.00
#
_symmetry.space_group_name_H-M   'P 1'
#
loop_
_entity.id
_entity.type
_entity.pdbx_description
1 polymer ?
#
loop_
_entity_poly.entity_id
_entity_poly.type
_entity_poly.pdbx_seq_one_letter_code
_entity_poly.pdbx_strand_id
1 'polypeptide(L)'
;VSASGPNPRSPLRQTADRLAGRELEVARSHGKHLVLDFSGGLSLHAHMGMSGGWYAYAPDQAWKRQRRSAWLVMDLGDREVVQFGGPTMRLVRKAELGRDSRLALLGPDLLDPAFTPEIGAQALMAAPTVELGEALLDQKLVCGIGNIFKSESCWAAKFDPWRKVETFSGGELEDLMEIAQKQLLHGAETGRRPQRIYKMAGRPCPRCRHRVRSRGQGLDNRTTYWCPSCQS
;
A
#
# COMPACT_ATOMS: atom_id res chain seq x y z
N VAL A 1 -0.46 -16.96 -21.07
CA VAL A 1 -1.18 -15.67 -20.94
C VAL A 1 -1.35 -15.04 -22.31
N SER A 2 -2.51 -14.46 -22.61
CA SER A 2 -2.62 -13.40 -23.60
C SER A 2 -2.78 -12.06 -22.90
N ALA A 3 -2.31 -10.96 -23.51
CA ALA A 3 -2.38 -9.65 -22.85
C ALA A 3 -2.59 -8.51 -23.84
N SER A 4 -3.32 -7.48 -23.39
CA SER A 4 -3.57 -6.25 -24.17
C SER A 4 -3.67 -5.02 -23.28
N GLY A 5 -3.38 -3.85 -23.83
CA GLY A 5 -3.53 -2.56 -23.18
C GLY A 5 -4.60 -1.69 -23.87
N PRO A 6 -5.90 -1.92 -23.61
CA PRO A 6 -6.98 -1.25 -24.36
C PRO A 6 -7.02 0.27 -24.21
N ASN A 7 -6.58 0.80 -23.05
CA ASN A 7 -6.61 2.25 -22.81
C ASN A 7 -5.51 2.96 -23.63
N PRO A 8 -5.85 4.01 -24.40
CA PRO A 8 -4.85 4.79 -25.14
C PRO A 8 -3.74 5.40 -24.26
N ARG A 9 -4.01 5.63 -22.98
CA ARG A 9 -3.05 6.18 -22.01
C ARG A 9 -2.31 5.08 -21.22
N SER A 10 -2.55 3.80 -21.53
CA SER A 10 -1.85 2.71 -20.86
C SER A 10 -0.35 2.77 -21.14
N PRO A 11 0.51 2.72 -20.12
CA PRO A 11 1.95 2.59 -20.32
C PRO A 11 2.35 1.29 -21.05
N LEU A 12 1.47 0.28 -21.05
CA LEU A 12 1.70 -1.01 -21.69
C LEU A 12 1.00 -1.18 -23.02
N ARG A 13 0.39 -0.14 -23.59
CA ARG A 13 -0.38 -0.23 -24.84
C ARG A 13 0.39 -0.91 -25.98
N GLN A 14 1.69 -0.61 -26.09
CA GLN A 14 2.56 -1.11 -27.16
C GLN A 14 3.44 -2.30 -26.74
N THR A 15 3.32 -2.77 -25.50
CA THR A 15 4.24 -3.78 -24.95
C THR A 15 3.53 -4.91 -24.22
N ALA A 16 2.21 -4.83 -24.04
CA ALA A 16 1.44 -5.88 -23.37
C ALA A 16 1.49 -7.22 -24.12
N ASP A 17 1.57 -7.18 -25.46
CA ASP A 17 1.72 -8.34 -26.33
C ASP A 17 2.98 -9.17 -26.04
N ARG A 18 4.02 -8.55 -25.46
CA ARG A 18 5.23 -9.27 -25.02
C ARG A 18 4.95 -10.31 -23.93
N LEU A 19 3.78 -10.27 -23.29
CA LEU A 19 3.32 -11.28 -22.34
C LEU A 19 2.64 -12.47 -23.02
N ALA A 20 2.31 -12.38 -24.32
CA ALA A 20 1.63 -13.44 -25.04
C ALA A 20 2.46 -14.74 -25.05
N GLY A 21 1.79 -15.85 -24.76
CA GLY A 21 2.42 -17.18 -24.70
C GLY A 21 3.29 -17.43 -23.47
N ARG A 22 3.42 -16.46 -22.55
CA ARG A 22 4.21 -16.64 -21.33
C ARG A 22 3.37 -17.21 -20.21
N GLU A 23 4.05 -17.84 -19.26
CA GLU A 23 3.45 -18.32 -18.02
C GLU A 23 3.72 -17.32 -16.89
N LEU A 24 2.73 -17.09 -16.04
CA LEU A 24 2.89 -16.35 -14.77
C LEU A 24 3.53 -17.33 -13.77
N GLU A 25 4.80 -17.11 -13.44
CA GLU A 25 5.58 -17.95 -12.53
C GLU A 25 5.39 -17.56 -11.07
N VAL A 26 5.41 -16.25 -10.79
CA VAL A 26 5.36 -15.71 -9.41
C VAL A 26 4.54 -14.44 -9.37
N ALA A 27 3.68 -14.33 -8.37
CA ALA A 27 3.03 -13.09 -7.98
C ALA A 27 3.47 -12.74 -6.55
N ARG A 28 4.06 -11.57 -6.35
CA ARG A 28 4.49 -11.11 -5.03
C ARG A 28 4.17 -9.63 -4.83
N SER A 29 3.92 -9.27 -3.58
CA SER A 29 3.83 -7.87 -3.15
C SER A 29 4.99 -7.53 -2.23
N HIS A 30 5.38 -6.26 -2.22
CA HIS A 30 6.25 -5.68 -1.21
C HIS A 30 5.81 -4.24 -0.97
N GLY A 31 5.40 -3.93 0.25
CA GLY A 31 4.69 -2.71 0.55
C GLY A 31 3.43 -2.54 -0.30
N LYS A 32 3.39 -1.48 -1.11
CA LYS A 32 2.26 -1.18 -2.01
C LYS A 32 2.55 -1.52 -3.47
N HIS A 33 3.64 -2.25 -3.72
CA HIS A 33 4.06 -2.66 -5.05
C HIS A 33 3.65 -4.10 -5.32
N LEU A 34 3.14 -4.35 -6.51
CA LEU A 34 2.87 -5.69 -7.04
C LEU A 34 3.89 -6.02 -8.12
N VAL A 35 4.48 -7.19 -8.02
CA VAL A 35 5.39 -7.72 -9.05
C VAL A 35 4.87 -9.07 -9.51
N LEU A 36 4.69 -9.19 -10.81
CA LEU A 36 4.32 -10.44 -11.49
C LEU A 36 5.48 -10.84 -12.38
N ASP A 37 6.10 -11.99 -12.07
CA ASP A 37 7.19 -12.54 -12.87
C ASP A 37 6.64 -13.56 -13.86
N PHE A 38 7.10 -13.45 -15.11
CA PHE A 38 6.68 -14.30 -16.21
C PHE A 38 7.88 -15.06 -16.79
N SER A 39 7.59 -16.21 -17.40
CA SER A 39 8.59 -17.02 -18.10
C SER A 39 9.37 -16.19 -19.12
N GLY A 40 10.64 -16.56 -19.34
CA GLY A 40 11.53 -15.81 -20.21
C GLY A 40 12.03 -14.49 -19.61
N GLY A 41 12.01 -14.36 -18.28
CA GLY A 41 12.68 -13.29 -17.54
C GLY A 41 12.03 -11.90 -17.67
N LEU A 42 10.72 -11.82 -17.88
CA LEU A 42 9.95 -10.58 -17.83
C LEU A 42 9.26 -10.41 -16.48
N SER A 43 9.21 -9.18 -16.00
CA SER A 43 8.47 -8.81 -14.79
C SER A 43 7.56 -7.61 -15.06
N LEU A 44 6.31 -7.74 -14.64
CA LEU A 44 5.38 -6.61 -14.57
C LEU A 44 5.45 -6.02 -13.15
N HIS A 45 5.80 -4.75 -13.07
CA HIS A 45 5.80 -3.99 -11.82
C HIS A 45 4.68 -2.96 -11.84
N ALA A 46 3.81 -3.01 -10.83
CA ALA A 46 2.69 -2.10 -10.69
C ALA A 46 2.58 -1.52 -9.27
N HIS A 47 2.11 -0.27 -9.19
CA HIS A 47 1.71 0.39 -7.96
C HIS A 47 0.37 1.07 -8.20
N MET A 48 -0.66 0.74 -7.39
CA MET A 48 -2.02 1.20 -7.64
C MET A 48 -2.26 2.67 -7.31
N GLY A 49 -1.49 3.23 -6.39
CA GLY A 49 -1.76 4.58 -5.87
C GLY A 49 -3.15 4.68 -5.25
N MET A 50 -3.80 5.82 -5.49
CA MET A 50 -5.17 6.07 -4.99
C MET A 50 -6.26 5.71 -6.00
N SER A 51 -5.93 5.65 -7.28
CA SER A 51 -6.91 5.52 -8.39
C SER A 51 -6.84 4.18 -9.12
N GLY A 52 -5.77 3.42 -8.93
CA GLY A 52 -5.59 2.12 -9.56
C GLY A 52 -6.38 1.01 -8.88
N GLY A 53 -6.60 -0.08 -9.60
CA GLY A 53 -7.24 -1.27 -9.06
C GLY A 53 -7.05 -2.48 -9.94
N TRP A 54 -6.92 -3.64 -9.30
CA TRP A 54 -6.87 -4.95 -9.95
C TRP A 54 -8.19 -5.68 -9.71
N TYR A 55 -8.65 -6.37 -10.73
CA TYR A 55 -9.89 -7.15 -10.69
C TYR A 55 -9.67 -8.47 -11.43
N ALA A 56 -10.24 -9.54 -10.93
CA ALA A 56 -10.32 -10.82 -11.60
C ALA A 56 -11.79 -11.09 -11.95
N TYR A 57 -12.04 -11.49 -13.20
CA TYR A 57 -13.37 -11.82 -13.72
C TYR A 57 -13.35 -13.23 -14.26
N ALA A 58 -14.39 -14.02 -13.99
CA ALA A 58 -14.63 -15.27 -14.70
C ALA A 58 -14.87 -15.02 -16.20
N PRO A 59 -14.65 -16.00 -17.07
CA PRO A 59 -15.09 -15.91 -18.45
C PRO A 59 -16.57 -15.49 -18.49
N ASP A 60 -16.92 -14.59 -19.41
CA ASP A 60 -18.27 -14.06 -19.60
C ASP A 60 -18.85 -13.21 -18.45
N GLN A 61 -18.08 -12.98 -17.40
CA GLN A 61 -18.48 -12.07 -16.32
C GLN A 61 -18.41 -10.61 -16.77
N ALA A 62 -19.51 -9.87 -16.57
CA ALA A 62 -19.53 -8.44 -16.87
C ALA A 62 -18.56 -7.66 -15.98
N TRP A 63 -17.74 -6.82 -16.58
CA TRP A 63 -16.82 -5.97 -15.85
C TRP A 63 -17.52 -4.80 -15.18
N LYS A 64 -17.04 -4.39 -14.01
CA LYS A 64 -17.52 -3.17 -13.31
C LYS A 64 -17.18 -1.87 -14.02
N ARG A 65 -16.23 -1.88 -14.94
CA ARG A 65 -15.76 -0.71 -15.71
C ARG A 65 -15.69 -1.05 -17.20
N GLN A 66 -15.76 -0.03 -18.05
CA GLN A 66 -15.66 -0.20 -19.50
C GLN A 66 -14.30 -0.77 -19.90
N ARG A 67 -14.26 -1.74 -20.83
CA ARG A 67 -13.03 -2.38 -21.31
C ARG A 67 -11.98 -1.38 -21.79
N ARG A 68 -12.41 -0.34 -22.51
CA ARG A 68 -11.52 0.74 -22.99
C ARG A 68 -10.81 1.54 -21.90
N SER A 69 -11.22 1.43 -20.63
CA SER A 69 -10.57 2.08 -19.50
C SER A 69 -9.49 1.22 -18.84
N ALA A 70 -9.37 -0.05 -19.22
CA ALA A 70 -8.36 -0.95 -18.69
C ALA A 70 -6.96 -0.61 -19.22
N TRP A 71 -6.00 -0.55 -18.32
CA TRP A 71 -4.59 -0.33 -18.66
C TRP A 71 -3.89 -1.63 -19.06
N LEU A 72 -4.32 -2.74 -18.47
CA LEU A 72 -3.88 -4.07 -18.81
C LEU A 72 -5.04 -5.03 -18.67
N VAL A 73 -5.17 -5.93 -19.62
CA VAL A 73 -6.02 -7.12 -19.57
C VAL A 73 -5.12 -8.31 -19.81
N MET A 74 -5.14 -9.26 -18.90
CA MET A 74 -4.45 -10.54 -19.04
C MET A 74 -5.51 -11.65 -19.01
N ASP A 75 -5.53 -12.47 -20.04
CA ASP A 75 -6.33 -13.68 -20.09
C ASP A 75 -5.44 -14.86 -19.64
N LEU A 76 -5.86 -15.52 -18.58
CA LEU A 76 -5.18 -16.68 -17.99
C LEU A 76 -5.87 -17.99 -18.34
N GLY A 77 -6.88 -17.95 -19.21
CA GLY A 77 -7.67 -19.11 -19.62
C GLY A 77 -8.92 -19.31 -18.75
N ASP A 78 -8.76 -19.45 -17.44
CA ASP A 78 -9.86 -19.62 -16.47
C ASP A 78 -10.45 -18.28 -15.97
N ARG A 79 -9.71 -17.19 -16.18
CA ARG A 79 -10.14 -15.82 -15.78
C ARG A 79 -9.42 -14.73 -16.56
N GLU A 80 -10.07 -13.57 -16.63
CA GLU A 80 -9.43 -12.32 -17.05
C GLU A 80 -8.98 -11.54 -15.82
N VAL A 81 -7.68 -11.18 -15.75
CA VAL A 81 -7.12 -10.27 -14.74
C VAL A 81 -6.93 -8.91 -15.36
N VAL A 82 -7.58 -7.92 -14.77
CA VAL A 82 -7.69 -6.57 -15.35
C VAL A 82 -7.17 -5.52 -14.39
N GLN A 83 -6.35 -4.61 -14.90
CA GLN A 83 -5.84 -3.49 -14.15
C GLN A 83 -6.36 -2.17 -14.72
N PHE A 84 -6.84 -1.28 -13.84
CA PHE A 84 -7.31 0.05 -14.19
C PHE A 84 -6.48 1.11 -13.48
N GLY A 85 -5.79 1.97 -14.24
CA GLY A 85 -5.09 3.14 -13.73
C GLY A 85 -3.93 2.82 -12.77
N GLY A 86 -3.44 3.85 -12.10
CA GLY A 86 -2.33 3.76 -11.14
C GLY A 86 -1.11 4.56 -11.62
N PRO A 87 -0.24 5.01 -10.68
CA PRO A 87 0.92 5.83 -11.02
C PRO A 87 2.06 5.05 -11.65
N THR A 88 2.12 3.73 -11.43
CA THR A 88 3.20 2.89 -11.97
C THR A 88 2.65 1.62 -12.58
N MET A 89 3.04 1.36 -13.81
CA MET A 89 2.89 0.09 -14.49
C MET A 89 4.02 -0.03 -15.52
N ARG A 90 4.90 -1.00 -15.34
CA ARG A 90 6.07 -1.19 -16.20
C ARG A 90 6.28 -2.67 -16.46
N LEU A 91 6.54 -3.01 -17.72
CA LEU A 91 7.03 -4.32 -18.13
C LEU A 91 8.52 -4.22 -18.39
N VAL A 92 9.33 -4.87 -17.58
CA VAL A 92 10.80 -4.78 -17.59
C VAL A 92 11.42 -6.16 -17.53
N ARG A 93 12.72 -6.27 -17.77
CA ARG A 93 13.45 -7.52 -17.52
C ARG A 93 13.55 -7.74 -16.00
N LYS A 94 13.44 -8.96 -15.55
CA LYS A 94 13.57 -9.35 -14.13
C LYS A 94 14.88 -8.83 -13.51
N ALA A 95 15.99 -8.93 -14.28
CA ALA A 95 17.29 -8.41 -13.85
C ALA A 95 17.32 -6.87 -13.68
N GLU A 96 16.56 -6.14 -14.47
CA GLU A 96 16.43 -4.68 -14.34
C GLU A 96 15.62 -4.31 -13.09
N LEU A 97 14.55 -5.07 -12.83
CA LEU A 97 13.71 -4.84 -11.64
C LEU A 97 14.48 -5.12 -10.34
N GLY A 98 15.35 -6.14 -10.32
CA GLY A 98 16.22 -6.43 -9.18
C GLY A 98 17.23 -5.32 -8.84
N ARG A 99 17.46 -4.40 -9.78
CA ARG A 99 18.32 -3.22 -9.60
C ARG A 99 17.53 -1.92 -9.40
N ASP A 100 16.20 -1.99 -9.32
CA ASP A 100 15.37 -0.78 -9.12
C ASP A 100 15.56 -0.26 -7.70
N SER A 101 16.24 0.88 -7.58
CA SER A 101 16.54 1.51 -6.28
C SER A 101 15.29 1.82 -5.47
N ARG A 102 14.15 2.07 -6.12
CA ARG A 102 12.87 2.36 -5.42
C ARG A 102 12.35 1.15 -4.67
N LEU A 103 12.55 -0.06 -5.20
CA LEU A 103 12.18 -1.29 -4.52
C LEU A 103 13.25 -1.72 -3.50
N ALA A 104 14.53 -1.52 -3.85
CA ALA A 104 15.65 -1.88 -2.98
C ALA A 104 15.73 -1.01 -1.70
N LEU A 105 15.16 0.18 -1.72
CA LEU A 105 15.14 1.11 -0.57
C LEU A 105 13.89 0.98 0.30
N LEU A 106 12.97 0.07 -0.02
CA LEU A 106 11.80 -0.17 0.83
C LEU A 106 12.23 -0.82 2.14
N GLY A 107 11.67 -0.32 3.23
CA GLY A 107 11.83 -0.90 4.56
C GLY A 107 11.07 -2.23 4.73
N PRO A 108 11.10 -2.82 5.91
CA PRO A 108 10.36 -4.04 6.22
C PRO A 108 8.87 -3.88 5.90
N ASP A 109 8.31 -4.90 5.23
CA ASP A 109 6.90 -4.95 4.87
C ASP A 109 6.09 -5.56 6.01
N LEU A 110 5.10 -4.83 6.51
CA LEU A 110 4.24 -5.31 7.60
C LEU A 110 3.44 -6.57 7.25
N LEU A 111 3.29 -6.88 5.96
CA LEU A 111 2.59 -8.08 5.50
C LEU A 111 3.54 -9.23 5.16
N ASP A 112 4.86 -9.04 5.28
CA ASP A 112 5.83 -10.11 5.11
C ASP A 112 5.69 -11.12 6.28
N PRO A 113 5.62 -12.44 6.02
CA PRO A 113 5.59 -13.46 7.08
C PRO A 113 6.77 -13.40 8.06
N ALA A 114 7.90 -12.85 7.64
CA ALA A 114 9.09 -12.66 8.49
C ALA A 114 9.06 -11.34 9.30
N PHE A 115 8.06 -10.47 9.09
CA PHE A 115 7.94 -9.23 9.83
C PHE A 115 7.57 -9.49 11.29
N THR A 116 8.30 -8.83 12.20
CA THR A 116 7.92 -8.77 13.62
C THR A 116 7.76 -7.31 14.06
N PRO A 117 6.94 -7.02 15.10
CA PRO A 117 6.78 -5.67 15.62
C PRO A 117 8.11 -5.01 16.01
N GLU A 118 9.07 -5.78 16.53
CA GLU A 118 10.40 -5.33 16.93
C GLU A 118 11.20 -4.81 15.72
N ILE A 119 11.13 -5.51 14.58
CA ILE A 119 11.78 -5.09 13.34
C ILE A 119 11.21 -3.74 12.90
N GLY A 120 9.89 -3.57 12.96
CA GLY A 120 9.22 -2.33 12.61
C GLY A 120 9.57 -1.17 13.55
N ALA A 121 9.61 -1.43 14.85
CA ALA A 121 9.99 -0.45 15.87
C ALA A 121 11.44 0.02 15.67
N GLN A 122 12.37 -0.91 15.48
CA GLN A 122 13.79 -0.58 15.20
C GLN A 122 13.94 0.27 13.94
N ALA A 123 13.18 -0.04 12.89
CA ALA A 123 13.22 0.74 11.65
C ALA A 123 12.68 2.17 11.86
N LEU A 124 11.62 2.38 12.66
CA LEU A 124 11.15 3.71 13.01
C LEU A 124 12.17 4.48 13.84
N MET A 125 12.84 3.84 14.80
CA MET A 125 13.87 4.46 15.65
C MET A 125 15.08 4.95 14.85
N ALA A 126 15.27 4.53 13.62
CA ALA A 126 16.29 5.10 12.72
C ALA A 126 16.01 6.56 12.30
N ALA A 127 14.78 7.08 12.55
CA ALA A 127 14.39 8.45 12.28
C ALA A 127 13.89 9.19 13.54
N PRO A 128 14.70 9.35 14.59
CA PRO A 128 14.27 9.75 15.92
C PRO A 128 13.63 11.14 15.98
N THR A 129 14.07 12.08 15.13
CA THR A 129 13.60 13.47 15.13
C THR A 129 12.37 13.71 14.26
N VAL A 130 11.93 12.70 13.50
CA VAL A 130 10.75 12.77 12.61
C VAL A 130 9.47 12.59 13.42
N GLU A 131 8.39 13.28 13.06
CA GLU A 131 7.08 13.07 13.66
C GLU A 131 6.57 11.65 13.34
N LEU A 132 5.95 10.99 14.32
CA LEU A 132 5.51 9.59 14.21
C LEU A 132 4.61 9.35 12.98
N GLY A 133 3.66 10.26 12.72
CA GLY A 133 2.77 10.13 11.58
C GLY A 133 3.48 10.26 10.22
N GLU A 134 4.59 11.00 10.15
CA GLU A 134 5.42 11.12 8.96
C GLU A 134 6.29 9.87 8.80
N ALA A 135 6.94 9.41 9.87
CA ALA A 135 7.75 8.20 9.89
C ALA A 135 6.96 6.96 9.44
N LEU A 136 5.70 6.82 9.87
CA LEU A 136 4.80 5.74 9.44
C LEU A 136 4.46 5.76 7.94
N LEU A 137 4.57 6.89 7.27
CA LEU A 137 4.34 7.01 5.82
C LEU A 137 5.61 6.84 4.99
N ASP A 138 6.78 6.97 5.60
CA ASP A 138 8.05 6.76 4.91
C ASP A 138 8.23 5.25 4.63
N GLN A 139 8.04 4.88 3.37
CA GLN A 139 8.14 3.50 2.94
C GLN A 139 9.58 2.94 3.01
N LYS A 140 10.57 3.77 3.32
CA LYS A 140 11.95 3.33 3.57
C LYS A 140 12.15 2.88 5.02
N LEU A 141 11.36 3.41 5.95
CA LEU A 141 11.38 3.00 7.34
C LEU A 141 10.54 1.74 7.53
N VAL A 142 9.24 1.83 7.18
CA VAL A 142 8.31 0.70 7.21
C VAL A 142 7.41 0.76 6.00
N CYS A 143 7.22 -0.33 5.28
CA CYS A 143 6.39 -0.27 4.09
C CYS A 143 5.02 -0.96 4.25
N GLY A 144 4.07 -0.58 3.39
CA GLY A 144 2.68 -1.03 3.45
C GLY A 144 1.72 -0.01 4.07
N ILE A 145 2.12 0.70 5.12
CA ILE A 145 1.27 1.69 5.80
C ILE A 145 0.95 2.85 4.85
N GLY A 146 -0.33 3.15 4.73
CA GLY A 146 -0.84 4.32 4.02
C GLY A 146 -1.59 5.24 4.97
N ASN A 147 -2.06 6.38 4.45
CA ASN A 147 -2.65 7.44 5.27
C ASN A 147 -3.86 7.00 6.13
N ILE A 148 -4.62 6.00 5.67
CA ILE A 148 -5.72 5.41 6.44
C ILE A 148 -5.13 4.70 7.65
N PHE A 149 -4.29 3.71 7.43
CA PHE A 149 -3.71 2.89 8.49
C PHE A 149 -2.84 3.71 9.45
N LYS A 150 -2.08 4.71 8.97
CA LYS A 150 -1.38 5.67 9.83
C LYS A 150 -2.32 6.29 10.87
N SER A 151 -3.42 6.92 10.42
CA SER A 151 -4.35 7.60 11.33
C SER A 151 -5.06 6.62 12.25
N GLU A 152 -5.48 5.46 11.72
CA GLU A 152 -6.21 4.46 12.49
C GLU A 152 -5.33 3.73 13.52
N SER A 153 -4.07 3.42 13.17
CA SER A 153 -3.12 2.77 14.08
C SER A 153 -2.69 3.71 15.22
N CYS A 154 -2.34 4.97 14.90
CA CYS A 154 -2.04 5.97 15.93
C CYS A 154 -3.24 6.18 16.88
N TRP A 155 -4.48 6.22 16.35
CA TRP A 155 -5.66 6.34 17.20
C TRP A 155 -5.89 5.10 18.05
N ALA A 156 -5.70 3.91 17.50
CA ALA A 156 -5.85 2.66 18.24
C ALA A 156 -4.84 2.55 19.38
N ALA A 157 -3.58 2.88 19.12
CA ALA A 157 -2.50 2.94 20.10
C ALA A 157 -2.63 4.11 21.09
N LYS A 158 -3.49 5.09 20.86
CA LYS A 158 -3.63 6.35 21.59
C LYS A 158 -2.42 7.28 21.48
N PHE A 159 -1.61 7.14 20.46
CA PHE A 159 -0.40 7.93 20.27
C PHE A 159 -0.69 9.18 19.43
N ASP A 160 -0.14 10.31 19.88
CA ASP A 160 -0.20 11.57 19.12
C ASP A 160 0.73 11.44 17.89
N PRO A 161 0.18 11.50 16.66
CA PRO A 161 0.99 11.39 15.45
C PRO A 161 1.96 12.56 15.22
N TRP A 162 1.84 13.62 16.01
CA TRP A 162 2.70 14.82 15.95
C TRP A 162 3.92 14.74 16.86
N ARG A 163 3.98 13.77 17.78
CA ARG A 163 5.15 13.53 18.62
C ARG A 163 6.28 12.95 17.78
N LYS A 164 7.50 13.30 18.12
CA LYS A 164 8.70 12.72 17.48
C LYS A 164 8.89 11.27 17.90
N VAL A 165 9.45 10.46 17.01
CA VAL A 165 9.72 9.04 17.27
C VAL A 165 10.54 8.84 18.54
N GLU A 166 11.56 9.67 18.78
CA GLU A 166 12.45 9.61 19.98
C GLU A 166 11.71 9.73 21.32
N THR A 167 10.48 10.24 21.32
CA THR A 167 9.68 10.40 22.53
C THR A 167 8.91 9.15 22.93
N PHE A 168 8.97 8.10 22.12
CA PHE A 168 8.35 6.81 22.38
C PHE A 168 9.41 5.78 22.80
N SER A 169 9.07 4.90 23.73
CA SER A 169 9.88 3.74 24.05
C SER A 169 9.85 2.70 22.94
N GLY A 170 10.83 1.80 22.90
CA GLY A 170 10.82 0.67 21.98
C GLY A 170 9.56 -0.18 22.07
N GLY A 171 9.11 -0.49 23.29
CA GLY A 171 7.89 -1.26 23.52
C GLY A 171 6.62 -0.54 23.02
N GLU A 172 6.51 0.78 23.18
CA GLU A 172 5.39 1.53 22.62
C GLU A 172 5.37 1.47 21.07
N LEU A 173 6.53 1.56 20.45
CA LEU A 173 6.63 1.44 18.98
C LEU A 173 6.33 0.00 18.51
N GLU A 174 6.72 -1.02 19.28
CA GLU A 174 6.36 -2.43 19.02
C GLU A 174 4.84 -2.62 19.09
N ASP A 175 4.17 -2.12 20.14
CA ASP A 175 2.71 -2.15 20.27
C ASP A 175 2.02 -1.48 19.07
N LEU A 176 2.55 -0.33 18.63
CA LEU A 176 2.03 0.37 17.46
C LEU A 176 2.19 -0.47 16.18
N MET A 177 3.33 -1.12 16.00
CA MET A 177 3.60 -1.96 14.83
C MET A 177 2.71 -3.21 14.82
N GLU A 178 2.48 -3.83 15.97
CA GLU A 178 1.55 -4.95 16.09
C GLU A 178 0.12 -4.55 15.72
N ILE A 179 -0.34 -3.39 16.21
CA ILE A 179 -1.65 -2.84 15.87
C ILE A 179 -1.75 -2.57 14.37
N ALA A 180 -0.74 -1.94 13.78
CA ALA A 180 -0.71 -1.61 12.37
C ALA A 180 -0.71 -2.87 11.49
N GLN A 181 0.09 -3.88 11.85
CA GLN A 181 0.14 -5.17 11.17
C GLN A 181 -1.22 -5.89 11.20
N LYS A 182 -1.84 -6.00 12.38
CA LYS A 182 -3.18 -6.62 12.53
C LYS A 182 -4.24 -5.93 11.66
N GLN A 183 -4.21 -4.60 11.60
CA GLN A 183 -5.13 -3.84 10.76
C GLN A 183 -4.88 -4.08 9.26
N LEU A 184 -3.61 -4.14 8.84
CA LEU A 184 -3.23 -4.40 7.45
C LEU A 184 -3.59 -5.82 7.02
N LEU A 185 -3.29 -6.83 7.84
CA LEU A 185 -3.66 -8.23 7.61
C LEU A 185 -5.17 -8.38 7.45
N HIS A 186 -5.95 -7.83 8.38
CA HIS A 186 -7.41 -7.82 8.25
C HIS A 186 -7.89 -7.15 6.97
N GLY A 187 -7.24 -6.04 6.59
CA GLY A 187 -7.54 -5.34 5.34
C GLY A 187 -7.21 -6.17 4.09
N ALA A 188 -6.10 -6.89 4.11
CA ALA A 188 -5.68 -7.76 3.01
C ALA A 188 -6.63 -8.96 2.83
N GLU A 189 -7.04 -9.59 3.93
CA GLU A 189 -7.92 -10.76 3.92
C GLU A 189 -9.37 -10.42 3.54
N THR A 190 -9.90 -9.31 4.07
CA THR A 190 -11.33 -9.01 3.97
C THR A 190 -11.67 -7.92 2.96
N GLY A 191 -10.68 -7.20 2.44
CA GLY A 191 -10.86 -5.98 1.66
C GLY A 191 -11.42 -4.80 2.46
N ARG A 192 -11.62 -4.95 3.78
CA ARG A 192 -12.19 -3.91 4.65
C ARG A 192 -11.08 -3.12 5.32
N ARG A 193 -11.28 -1.81 5.42
CA ARG A 193 -10.34 -0.89 6.07
C ARG A 193 -10.94 -0.36 7.37
N PRO A 194 -10.14 -0.12 8.42
CA PRO A 194 -10.63 0.54 9.62
C PRO A 194 -11.09 1.97 9.27
N GLN A 195 -12.19 2.42 9.89
CA GLN A 195 -12.77 3.76 9.69
C GLN A 195 -13.30 4.30 11.02
N ARG A 196 -12.42 4.47 12.01
CA ARG A 196 -12.77 5.04 13.32
C ARG A 196 -12.51 6.52 13.39
N ILE A 197 -11.38 6.96 12.79
CA ILE A 197 -10.92 8.35 12.86
C ILE A 197 -10.66 8.96 11.48
N TYR A 198 -10.27 8.16 10.50
CA TYR A 198 -9.94 8.63 9.16
C TYR A 198 -11.15 9.27 8.47
N LYS A 199 -10.97 10.52 7.96
CA LYS A 199 -12.04 11.37 7.39
C LYS A 199 -13.17 11.74 8.36
N MET A 200 -12.91 11.70 9.67
CA MET A 200 -13.88 12.03 10.70
C MET A 200 -13.67 13.43 11.30
N ALA A 201 -12.89 14.31 10.65
CA ALA A 201 -12.66 15.67 11.12
C ALA A 201 -13.98 16.41 11.46
N GLY A 202 -14.00 17.05 12.62
CA GLY A 202 -15.18 17.75 13.16
C GLY A 202 -16.23 16.85 13.82
N ARG A 203 -16.17 15.52 13.59
CA ARG A 203 -17.09 14.56 14.23
C ARG A 203 -16.61 14.16 15.63
N PRO A 204 -17.50 13.66 16.50
CA PRO A 204 -17.11 13.12 17.80
C PRO A 204 -16.22 11.89 17.67
N CYS A 205 -15.13 11.86 18.46
CA CYS A 205 -14.28 10.68 18.58
C CYS A 205 -15.10 9.52 19.15
N PRO A 206 -15.04 8.30 18.55
CA PRO A 206 -15.83 7.17 19.03
C PRO A 206 -15.43 6.70 20.45
N ARG A 207 -14.20 7.06 20.92
CA ARG A 207 -13.71 6.67 22.26
C ARG A 207 -14.10 7.70 23.34
N CYS A 208 -13.84 9.00 23.15
CA CYS A 208 -13.97 10.01 24.18
C CYS A 208 -14.96 11.14 23.83
N ARG A 209 -15.58 11.11 22.66
CA ARG A 209 -16.55 12.12 22.17
C ARG A 209 -15.97 13.50 21.87
N HIS A 210 -14.69 13.75 22.17
CA HIS A 210 -14.03 14.99 21.77
C HIS A 210 -13.97 15.11 20.24
N ARG A 211 -13.91 16.33 19.71
CA ARG A 211 -13.88 16.54 18.25
C ARG A 211 -12.57 16.07 17.63
N VAL A 212 -12.69 15.21 16.62
CA VAL A 212 -11.57 14.77 15.76
C VAL A 212 -11.04 15.98 14.99
N ARG A 213 -9.73 16.12 14.95
CA ARG A 213 -9.03 17.15 14.17
C ARG A 213 -8.38 16.55 12.93
N SER A 214 -8.06 17.44 11.98
CA SER A 214 -7.24 17.09 10.81
C SER A 214 -6.33 18.25 10.42
N ARG A 215 -5.11 17.91 9.99
CA ARG A 215 -4.12 18.88 9.48
C ARG A 215 -3.17 18.14 8.52
N GLY A 216 -2.60 18.87 7.54
CA GLY A 216 -1.51 18.37 6.71
C GLY A 216 -0.25 18.11 7.53
N GLN A 217 0.47 17.02 7.23
CA GLN A 217 1.68 16.58 7.93
C GLN A 217 2.76 16.20 6.91
N GLY A 218 4.02 16.47 7.25
CA GLY A 218 5.18 16.21 6.43
C GLY A 218 5.28 17.02 5.14
N LEU A 219 6.33 16.81 4.39
CA LEU A 219 6.59 17.51 3.13
C LEU A 219 5.51 17.27 2.07
N ASP A 220 4.94 16.08 2.05
CA ASP A 220 3.85 15.70 1.14
C ASP A 220 2.48 16.27 1.55
N ASN A 221 2.41 17.01 2.66
CA ASN A 221 1.20 17.60 3.21
C ASN A 221 0.04 16.59 3.34
N ARG A 222 0.33 15.36 3.78
CA ARG A 222 -0.65 14.30 3.92
C ARG A 222 -1.58 14.57 5.10
N THR A 223 -2.88 14.68 4.86
CA THR A 223 -3.85 14.96 5.91
C THR A 223 -3.84 13.88 6.98
N THR A 224 -3.49 14.23 8.19
CA THR A 224 -3.52 13.39 9.39
C THR A 224 -4.80 13.67 10.17
N TYR A 225 -5.47 12.63 10.62
CA TYR A 225 -6.68 12.69 11.45
C TYR A 225 -6.35 12.13 12.83
N TRP A 226 -6.70 12.87 13.88
CA TRP A 226 -6.42 12.46 15.26
C TRP A 226 -7.43 13.05 16.25
N CYS A 227 -7.50 12.47 17.43
CA CYS A 227 -8.25 12.99 18.56
C CYS A 227 -7.29 13.59 19.59
N PRO A 228 -7.25 14.92 19.76
CA PRO A 228 -6.29 15.56 20.68
C PRO A 228 -6.54 15.26 22.17
N SER A 229 -7.65 14.61 22.50
CA SER A 229 -8.01 14.28 23.89
C SER A 229 -7.61 12.85 24.28
N CYS A 230 -7.50 11.92 23.35
CA CYS A 230 -7.14 10.54 23.68
C CYS A 230 -5.87 10.03 22.99
N GLN A 231 -5.19 10.89 22.25
CA GLN A 231 -3.86 10.64 21.69
C GLN A 231 -2.90 11.66 22.29
N SER A 232 -1.98 11.20 23.12
CA SER A 232 -1.02 12.01 23.88
C SER A 232 0.42 11.54 23.63
#